data_c64fee2b7c55cb9289a5c59630d2988b
#
_entry.id   c64fee2b7c55cb9289a5c59630d2988b
#
_cell.length_a   1.000
_cell.length_b   1.000
_cell.length_c   1.000
_cell.angle_alpha   90.00
_cell.angle_beta   90.00
_cell.angle_gamma   90.00
#
_symmetry.space_group_name_H-M   'P 1'
#
loop_
_entity.id
_entity.type
_entity.pdbx_description
1 polymer ?
#
loop_
_entity_poly.entity_id
_entity_poly.type
_entity_poly.pdbx_seq_one_letter_code
_entity_poly.pdbx_strand_id
1 'polypeptide(L)'
;MSILIRAVLVVALLVGVGLFMRTVTASLSVEVIGLTHEDNPRWWADRPVNNQSSAACAECHQAINEATSASAHATVNCDSCHGAAREHIDLARSGQKAPLALADARDLCITCHAGLDSRPAGFPQVDPATHGAPAKGVTSSCTSCHNAHDPGFPPVIKHPLEGRSDCLVCHGPDQWQPLPPSHADRTGDSCLKCHSPGKRA
;
A
#
# COMPACT_ATOMS: atom_id res chain seq x y z
N MET A 1 51.20 15.89 -43.10
CA MET A 1 51.10 15.32 -41.73
C MET A 1 51.18 13.80 -41.83
N SER A 2 52.16 13.18 -41.25
CA SER A 2 52.39 11.73 -41.39
C SER A 2 51.26 10.92 -40.73
N ILE A 3 51.01 9.72 -41.21
CA ILE A 3 49.99 8.81 -40.67
C ILE A 3 50.21 8.61 -39.17
N LEU A 4 51.48 8.55 -38.73
CA LEU A 4 51.85 8.39 -37.32
C LEU A 4 51.35 9.57 -36.47
N ILE A 5 51.52 10.80 -36.91
CA ILE A 5 51.04 11.99 -36.20
C ILE A 5 49.52 11.98 -36.07
N ARG A 6 48.79 11.58 -37.10
CA ARG A 6 47.29 11.46 -37.05
C ARG A 6 46.86 10.40 -36.07
N ALA A 7 47.51 9.25 -36.06
CA ALA A 7 47.23 8.15 -35.10
C ALA A 7 47.45 8.60 -33.65
N VAL A 8 48.58 9.27 -33.35
CA VAL A 8 48.87 9.80 -32.03
C VAL A 8 47.82 10.84 -31.57
N LEU A 9 47.38 11.75 -32.46
CA LEU A 9 46.37 12.74 -32.15
C LEU A 9 45.00 12.11 -31.86
N VAL A 10 44.63 11.05 -32.61
CA VAL A 10 43.36 10.33 -32.36
C VAL A 10 43.40 9.61 -31.02
N VAL A 11 44.52 8.92 -30.69
CA VAL A 11 44.67 8.26 -29.41
C VAL A 11 44.62 9.26 -28.23
N ALA A 12 45.35 10.39 -28.37
CA ALA A 12 45.33 11.44 -27.36
C ALA A 12 43.92 12.04 -27.14
N LEU A 13 43.18 12.23 -28.24
CA LEU A 13 41.78 12.68 -28.14
C LEU A 13 40.89 11.67 -27.44
N LEU A 14 40.97 10.40 -27.81
CA LEU A 14 40.19 9.32 -27.15
C LEU A 14 40.50 9.18 -25.66
N VAL A 15 41.76 9.27 -25.30
CA VAL A 15 42.19 9.26 -23.87
C VAL A 15 41.65 10.51 -23.16
N GLY A 16 41.75 11.69 -23.77
CA GLY A 16 41.22 12.93 -23.20
C GLY A 16 39.70 12.90 -23.01
N VAL A 17 38.98 12.41 -24.00
CA VAL A 17 37.53 12.20 -23.89
C VAL A 17 37.16 11.18 -22.81
N GLY A 18 37.90 10.07 -22.75
CA GLY A 18 37.69 9.05 -21.71
C GLY A 18 37.92 9.57 -20.30
N LEU A 19 38.98 10.34 -20.07
CA LEU A 19 39.26 10.98 -18.79
C LEU A 19 38.18 12.05 -18.44
N PHE A 20 37.79 12.84 -19.40
CA PHE A 20 36.72 13.84 -19.21
C PHE A 20 35.39 13.18 -18.86
N MET A 21 34.98 12.14 -19.59
CA MET A 21 33.77 11.38 -19.30
C MET A 21 33.83 10.75 -17.91
N ARG A 22 34.99 10.20 -17.54
CA ARG A 22 35.19 9.64 -16.19
C ARG A 22 35.01 10.69 -15.10
N THR A 23 35.56 11.89 -15.25
CA THR A 23 35.42 12.95 -14.24
C THR A 23 33.97 13.48 -14.17
N VAL A 24 33.31 13.64 -15.31
CA VAL A 24 31.92 14.09 -15.36
C VAL A 24 30.97 13.03 -14.79
N THR A 25 31.13 11.78 -15.16
CA THR A 25 30.28 10.69 -14.63
C THR A 25 30.55 10.43 -13.14
N ALA A 26 31.79 10.53 -12.67
CA ALA A 26 32.10 10.39 -11.27
C ALA A 26 31.47 11.52 -10.42
N SER A 27 31.51 12.75 -10.88
CA SER A 27 30.91 13.89 -10.15
C SER A 27 29.38 13.91 -10.22
N LEU A 28 28.78 13.52 -11.36
CA LEU A 28 27.32 13.46 -11.50
C LEU A 28 26.68 12.26 -10.78
N SER A 29 27.41 11.13 -10.69
CA SER A 29 26.88 9.91 -10.11
C SER A 29 26.81 9.90 -8.59
N VAL A 30 27.65 10.69 -7.92
CA VAL A 30 27.66 10.74 -6.43
C VAL A 30 26.43 11.50 -5.89
N GLU A 31 26.08 12.61 -6.49
CA GLU A 31 25.02 13.46 -5.96
C GLU A 31 23.60 13.10 -6.48
N VAL A 32 23.50 12.65 -7.74
CA VAL A 32 22.21 12.46 -8.41
C VAL A 32 21.69 11.02 -8.37
N ILE A 33 22.58 10.01 -8.38
CA ILE A 33 22.17 8.60 -8.51
C ILE A 33 22.68 7.70 -7.38
N GLY A 34 23.61 8.16 -6.55
CA GLY A 34 24.17 7.35 -5.43
C GLY A 34 24.88 6.07 -5.88
N LEU A 35 25.34 5.99 -7.12
CA LEU A 35 25.85 4.78 -7.76
C LEU A 35 27.37 4.68 -7.82
N THR A 36 28.14 5.53 -7.15
CA THR A 36 29.58 5.36 -7.10
C THR A 36 29.98 4.45 -5.95
N HIS A 37 30.82 3.50 -6.29
CA HIS A 37 30.98 2.26 -5.54
C HIS A 37 31.76 2.35 -4.23
N GLU A 38 32.60 3.35 -4.00
CA GLU A 38 33.41 3.41 -2.78
C GLU A 38 32.70 4.14 -1.64
N ASP A 39 31.99 5.23 -1.94
CA ASP A 39 31.28 6.02 -0.93
C ASP A 39 29.80 5.67 -0.80
N ASN A 40 29.27 4.86 -1.72
CA ASN A 40 27.87 4.47 -1.76
C ASN A 40 27.37 3.83 -0.43
N PRO A 41 28.05 2.88 0.21
CA PRO A 41 27.59 2.34 1.49
C PRO A 41 27.49 3.38 2.59
N ARG A 42 28.44 4.32 2.66
CA ARG A 42 28.43 5.41 3.64
C ARG A 42 27.32 6.40 3.35
N TRP A 43 27.17 6.80 2.10
CA TRP A 43 26.13 7.72 1.67
C TRP A 43 24.73 7.21 1.98
N TRP A 44 24.49 5.89 1.81
CA TRP A 44 23.21 5.28 2.19
C TRP A 44 23.08 5.14 3.71
N ALA A 45 24.16 4.79 4.41
CA ALA A 45 24.14 4.66 5.87
C ALA A 45 23.88 5.98 6.60
N ASP A 46 24.35 7.08 6.03
CA ASP A 46 24.18 8.42 6.62
C ASP A 46 22.80 9.04 6.31
N ARG A 47 22.02 8.43 5.42
CA ARG A 47 20.67 8.92 5.12
C ARG A 47 19.68 8.53 6.21
N PRO A 48 18.79 9.47 6.59
CA PRO A 48 17.75 9.15 7.54
C PRO A 48 16.83 8.07 6.99
N VAL A 49 16.55 7.06 7.80
CA VAL A 49 15.57 6.03 7.45
C VAL A 49 14.18 6.65 7.53
N ASN A 50 13.54 6.82 6.37
CA ASN A 50 12.19 7.40 6.29
C ASN A 50 11.10 6.36 6.59
N ASN A 51 11.35 5.09 6.25
CA ASN A 51 10.47 3.99 6.61
C ASN A 51 10.61 3.66 8.09
N GLN A 52 9.51 3.36 8.73
CA GLN A 52 9.43 3.11 10.16
C GLN A 52 8.87 1.71 10.42
N SER A 53 9.25 1.11 11.53
CA SER A 53 8.68 -0.18 11.93
C SER A 53 7.25 -0.02 12.41
N SER A 54 6.44 -1.08 12.30
CA SER A 54 5.08 -1.10 12.86
C SER A 54 5.05 -0.81 14.36
N ALA A 55 6.14 -1.11 15.09
CA ALA A 55 6.26 -0.78 16.50
C ALA A 55 6.26 0.73 16.77
N ALA A 56 6.88 1.52 15.91
CA ALA A 56 6.86 2.98 16.04
C ALA A 56 5.45 3.55 15.81
N CYS A 57 4.67 2.94 14.92
CA CYS A 57 3.26 3.32 14.71
C CYS A 57 2.38 2.95 15.91
N ALA A 58 2.64 1.81 16.54
CA ALA A 58 1.90 1.30 17.69
C ALA A 58 2.01 2.20 18.93
N GLU A 59 3.04 3.02 19.07
CA GLU A 59 3.18 3.99 20.17
C GLU A 59 1.97 4.94 20.28
N CYS A 60 1.35 5.29 19.14
CA CYS A 60 0.19 6.19 19.08
C CYS A 60 -1.07 5.49 18.54
N HIS A 61 -0.92 4.47 17.71
CA HIS A 61 -2.01 3.76 17.03
C HIS A 61 -2.19 2.32 17.53
N GLN A 62 -2.17 2.12 18.86
CA GLN A 62 -2.19 0.81 19.49
C GLN A 62 -3.39 -0.04 19.03
N ALA A 63 -4.61 0.48 19.05
CA ALA A 63 -5.80 -0.27 18.67
C ALA A 63 -5.77 -0.74 17.21
N ILE A 64 -5.22 0.08 16.31
CA ILE A 64 -5.06 -0.27 14.90
C ILE A 64 -3.99 -1.36 14.75
N ASN A 65 -2.88 -1.23 15.47
CA ASN A 65 -1.82 -2.23 15.46
C ASN A 65 -2.32 -3.58 16.00
N GLU A 66 -3.10 -3.60 17.06
CA GLU A 66 -3.72 -4.82 17.62
C GLU A 66 -4.65 -5.48 16.61
N ALA A 67 -5.54 -4.72 15.97
CA ALA A 67 -6.45 -5.23 14.94
C ALA A 67 -5.67 -5.83 13.76
N THR A 68 -4.66 -5.11 13.24
CA THR A 68 -3.85 -5.57 12.11
C THR A 68 -3.05 -6.82 12.47
N SER A 69 -2.46 -6.86 13.67
CA SER A 69 -1.66 -8.00 14.13
C SER A 69 -2.49 -9.27 14.34
N ALA A 70 -3.79 -9.14 14.58
CA ALA A 70 -4.73 -10.26 14.70
C ALA A 70 -5.34 -10.68 13.35
N SER A 71 -5.05 -9.95 12.26
CA SER A 71 -5.67 -10.12 10.95
C SER A 71 -4.79 -10.90 9.97
N ALA A 72 -5.30 -11.14 8.77
CA ALA A 72 -4.54 -11.72 7.65
C ALA A 72 -3.36 -10.84 7.21
N HIS A 73 -3.33 -9.55 7.58
CA HIS A 73 -2.22 -8.63 7.32
C HIS A 73 -1.20 -8.54 8.47
N ALA A 74 -1.20 -9.46 9.43
CA ALA A 74 -0.32 -9.45 10.61
C ALA A 74 1.18 -9.31 10.28
N THR A 75 1.61 -9.79 9.12
CA THR A 75 3.00 -9.72 8.66
C THR A 75 3.28 -8.55 7.71
N VAL A 76 2.28 -7.73 7.38
CA VAL A 76 2.41 -6.58 6.50
C VAL A 76 2.78 -5.36 7.34
N ASN A 77 3.91 -4.73 7.03
CA ASN A 77 4.30 -3.50 7.72
C ASN A 77 3.37 -2.34 7.37
N CYS A 78 3.14 -1.45 8.32
CA CYS A 78 2.31 -0.25 8.12
C CYS A 78 2.79 0.58 6.92
N ASP A 79 4.10 0.74 6.77
CA ASP A 79 4.73 1.47 5.66
C ASP A 79 4.45 0.88 4.27
N SER A 80 4.12 -0.41 4.20
CA SER A 80 3.77 -1.05 2.92
C SER A 80 2.50 -0.45 2.29
N CYS A 81 1.63 0.10 3.13
CA CYS A 81 0.39 0.76 2.71
C CYS A 81 0.46 2.29 2.89
N HIS A 82 1.04 2.75 3.98
CA HIS A 82 1.06 4.16 4.35
C HIS A 82 2.31 4.91 3.86
N GLY A 83 3.30 4.19 3.30
CA GLY A 83 4.53 4.80 2.84
C GLY A 83 5.44 5.28 3.98
N ALA A 84 6.45 6.07 3.63
CA ALA A 84 7.45 6.56 4.57
C ALA A 84 6.85 7.53 5.60
N ALA A 85 6.83 7.14 6.86
CA ALA A 85 6.10 7.82 7.93
C ALA A 85 6.96 8.66 8.88
N ARG A 86 8.26 8.82 8.64
CA ARG A 86 9.15 9.55 9.56
C ARG A 86 8.67 10.97 9.85
N GLU A 87 8.37 11.75 8.81
CA GLU A 87 7.91 13.12 8.98
C GLU A 87 6.59 13.19 9.77
N HIS A 88 5.67 12.26 9.49
CA HIS A 88 4.42 12.11 10.24
C HIS A 88 4.69 11.93 11.74
N ILE A 89 5.60 11.03 12.11
CA ILE A 89 5.93 10.72 13.49
C ILE A 89 6.60 11.93 14.18
N ASP A 90 7.56 12.57 13.52
CA ASP A 90 8.29 13.71 14.06
C ASP A 90 7.34 14.90 14.32
N LEU A 91 6.44 15.19 13.38
CA LEU A 91 5.41 16.23 13.54
C LEU A 91 4.41 15.88 14.64
N ALA A 92 3.92 14.64 14.68
CA ALA A 92 2.99 14.20 15.72
C ALA A 92 3.58 14.29 17.12
N ARG A 93 4.85 13.91 17.29
CA ARG A 93 5.58 14.05 18.56
C ARG A 93 5.76 15.51 19.00
N SER A 94 5.81 16.44 18.05
CA SER A 94 5.84 17.89 18.34
C SER A 94 4.45 18.51 18.56
N GLY A 95 3.39 17.70 18.59
CA GLY A 95 2.01 18.15 18.79
C GLY A 95 1.37 18.79 17.55
N GLN A 96 1.97 18.61 16.37
CA GLN A 96 1.44 19.15 15.12
C GLN A 96 0.54 18.12 14.41
N LYS A 97 -0.43 18.62 13.65
CA LYS A 97 -1.20 17.75 12.74
C LYS A 97 -0.30 17.27 11.62
N ALA A 98 -0.24 15.97 11.45
CA ALA A 98 0.63 15.31 10.49
C ALA A 98 -0.18 14.30 9.66
N PRO A 99 -0.97 14.74 8.67
CA PRO A 99 -1.69 13.80 7.82
C PRO A 99 -0.69 12.94 7.05
N LEU A 100 -0.96 11.64 7.02
CA LEU A 100 -0.23 10.71 6.18
C LEU A 100 -1.01 10.54 4.88
N ALA A 101 -0.40 10.88 3.75
CA ALA A 101 -1.03 10.71 2.45
C ALA A 101 -1.15 9.21 2.12
N LEU A 102 -2.35 8.78 1.77
CA LEU A 102 -2.58 7.43 1.26
C LEU A 102 -2.60 7.48 -0.27
N ALA A 103 -1.95 6.52 -0.90
CA ALA A 103 -2.19 6.21 -2.31
C ALA A 103 -3.65 5.80 -2.52
N ASP A 104 -4.13 5.83 -3.76
CA ASP A 104 -5.46 5.30 -4.05
C ASP A 104 -5.56 3.86 -3.54
N ALA A 105 -6.54 3.63 -2.67
CA ALA A 105 -6.67 2.33 -2.00
C ALA A 105 -6.91 1.17 -2.98
N ARG A 106 -7.46 1.44 -4.17
CA ARG A 106 -7.63 0.41 -5.19
C ARG A 106 -6.27 -0.01 -5.74
N ASP A 107 -5.46 0.92 -6.22
CA ASP A 107 -4.16 0.65 -6.83
C ASP A 107 -3.22 0.01 -5.80
N LEU A 108 -3.28 0.46 -4.56
CA LEU A 108 -2.51 -0.09 -3.47
C LEU A 108 -2.86 -1.57 -3.22
N CYS A 109 -4.13 -1.90 -3.10
CA CYS A 109 -4.57 -3.28 -2.83
C CYS A 109 -4.23 -4.23 -3.98
N ILE A 110 -4.49 -3.83 -5.24
CA ILE A 110 -4.21 -4.67 -6.41
C ILE A 110 -2.72 -4.89 -6.66
N THR A 111 -1.83 -4.05 -6.14
CA THR A 111 -0.39 -4.29 -6.18
C THR A 111 -0.03 -5.66 -5.59
N CYS A 112 -0.73 -6.07 -4.53
CA CYS A 112 -0.55 -7.38 -3.91
C CYS A 112 -1.63 -8.38 -4.34
N HIS A 113 -2.88 -7.97 -4.52
CA HIS A 113 -4.03 -8.85 -4.70
C HIS A 113 -4.45 -9.07 -6.17
N ALA A 114 -3.82 -8.42 -7.15
CA ALA A 114 -4.06 -8.77 -8.55
C ALA A 114 -3.60 -10.20 -8.86
N GLY A 115 -4.27 -10.83 -9.83
CA GLY A 115 -3.94 -12.17 -10.28
C GLY A 115 -2.53 -12.26 -10.86
N LEU A 116 -1.69 -13.12 -10.26
CA LEU A 116 -0.35 -13.44 -10.73
C LEU A 116 -0.11 -14.95 -10.57
N ASP A 117 0.31 -15.61 -11.64
CA ASP A 117 0.57 -17.06 -11.64
C ASP A 117 1.66 -17.48 -10.65
N SER A 118 2.57 -16.57 -10.31
CA SER A 118 3.66 -16.79 -9.36
C SER A 118 3.26 -16.68 -7.89
N ARG A 119 2.01 -16.33 -7.57
CA ARG A 119 1.54 -16.22 -6.19
C ARG A 119 1.43 -17.61 -5.55
N PRO A 120 1.74 -17.73 -4.24
CA PRO A 120 1.54 -18.99 -3.53
C PRO A 120 0.09 -19.48 -3.59
N ALA A 121 -0.10 -20.79 -3.61
CA ALA A 121 -1.43 -21.39 -3.52
C ALA A 121 -2.14 -20.91 -2.24
N GLY A 122 -3.38 -20.46 -2.39
CA GLY A 122 -4.18 -19.92 -1.27
C GLY A 122 -3.96 -18.44 -0.96
N PHE A 123 -3.01 -17.75 -1.63
CA PHE A 123 -2.94 -16.31 -1.54
C PHE A 123 -4.19 -15.68 -2.18
N PRO A 124 -4.92 -14.78 -1.49
CA PRO A 124 -6.15 -14.21 -2.02
C PRO A 124 -5.84 -13.29 -3.21
N GLN A 125 -6.31 -13.69 -4.38
CA GLN A 125 -6.18 -12.96 -5.63
C GLN A 125 -7.56 -12.55 -6.12
N VAL A 126 -7.68 -11.35 -6.65
CA VAL A 126 -8.93 -10.80 -7.15
C VAL A 126 -8.75 -10.23 -8.55
N ASP A 127 -9.78 -10.43 -9.37
CA ASP A 127 -9.95 -9.67 -10.61
C ASP A 127 -10.91 -8.50 -10.33
N PRO A 128 -10.43 -7.25 -10.34
CA PRO A 128 -11.27 -6.10 -10.06
C PRO A 128 -12.46 -5.94 -11.03
N ALA A 129 -12.38 -6.55 -12.22
CA ALA A 129 -13.46 -6.49 -13.21
C ALA A 129 -14.65 -7.38 -12.85
N THR A 130 -14.39 -8.48 -12.14
CA THR A 130 -15.39 -9.49 -11.78
C THR A 130 -15.68 -9.58 -10.29
N HIS A 131 -14.82 -8.97 -9.45
CA HIS A 131 -14.98 -8.97 -8.01
C HIS A 131 -16.07 -7.99 -7.57
N GLY A 132 -16.87 -8.42 -6.62
CA GLY A 132 -17.97 -7.61 -6.04
C GLY A 132 -19.36 -8.08 -6.46
N ALA A 133 -20.36 -7.71 -5.69
CA ALA A 133 -21.74 -8.04 -5.98
C ALA A 133 -22.49 -6.83 -6.53
N PRO A 134 -23.39 -7.02 -7.49
CA PRO A 134 -23.40 -8.05 -8.50
C PRO A 134 -22.47 -7.69 -9.65
N ALA A 135 -21.62 -8.60 -10.05
CA ALA A 135 -20.78 -8.72 -11.25
C ALA A 135 -20.64 -7.50 -12.23
N LYS A 136 -20.47 -6.31 -11.71
CA LYS A 136 -20.33 -5.08 -12.54
C LYS A 136 -18.94 -4.46 -12.49
N GLY A 137 -17.97 -5.18 -11.94
CA GLY A 137 -16.65 -4.63 -11.66
C GLY A 137 -16.66 -3.63 -10.48
N VAL A 138 -15.60 -3.63 -9.70
CA VAL A 138 -15.45 -2.68 -8.59
C VAL A 138 -14.90 -1.37 -9.16
N THR A 139 -15.75 -0.37 -9.23
CA THR A 139 -15.36 1.01 -9.59
C THR A 139 -15.04 1.85 -8.35
N SER A 140 -15.42 1.37 -7.16
CA SER A 140 -15.17 2.02 -5.87
C SER A 140 -13.89 1.53 -5.21
N SER A 141 -13.39 2.27 -4.25
CA SER A 141 -12.25 1.86 -3.42
C SER A 141 -12.54 0.53 -2.71
N CYS A 142 -11.54 -0.34 -2.61
CA CYS A 142 -11.62 -1.61 -1.88
C CYS A 142 -12.05 -1.42 -0.42
N THR A 143 -11.63 -0.33 0.19
CA THR A 143 -11.96 0.03 1.57
C THR A 143 -13.42 0.44 1.78
N SER A 144 -14.18 0.61 0.70
CA SER A 144 -15.63 0.81 0.83
C SER A 144 -16.37 -0.43 1.32
N CYS A 145 -15.77 -1.62 1.15
CA CYS A 145 -16.32 -2.90 1.58
C CYS A 145 -15.40 -3.66 2.54
N HIS A 146 -14.09 -3.49 2.42
CA HIS A 146 -13.09 -4.18 3.24
C HIS A 146 -12.42 -3.22 4.23
N ASN A 147 -12.23 -3.67 5.47
CA ASN A 147 -11.38 -2.96 6.42
C ASN A 147 -9.91 -3.36 6.14
N ALA A 148 -9.07 -2.41 5.75
CA ALA A 148 -7.68 -2.68 5.41
C ALA A 148 -6.85 -3.21 6.60
N HIS A 149 -7.21 -2.84 7.83
CA HIS A 149 -6.54 -3.28 9.05
C HIS A 149 -7.03 -4.63 9.58
N ASP A 150 -8.22 -5.06 9.12
CA ASP A 150 -8.78 -6.38 9.38
C ASP A 150 -9.54 -6.83 8.13
N PRO A 151 -8.83 -7.30 7.09
CA PRO A 151 -9.40 -7.56 5.77
C PRO A 151 -10.20 -8.85 5.68
N GLY A 152 -10.83 -9.25 6.75
CA GLY A 152 -11.75 -10.39 6.74
C GLY A 152 -12.84 -10.24 5.69
N PHE A 153 -13.42 -11.37 5.26
CA PHE A 153 -14.58 -11.35 4.38
C PHE A 153 -15.79 -10.80 5.17
N PRO A 154 -16.61 -9.92 4.58
CA PRO A 154 -17.86 -9.56 5.21
C PRO A 154 -18.66 -10.82 5.56
N PRO A 155 -19.20 -10.93 6.77
CA PRO A 155 -19.94 -12.12 7.17
C PRO A 155 -21.14 -12.35 6.26
N VAL A 156 -21.38 -13.61 5.91
CA VAL A 156 -22.60 -13.98 5.15
C VAL A 156 -23.85 -13.79 6.00
N ILE A 157 -24.92 -13.39 5.36
CA ILE A 157 -26.23 -13.27 6.01
C ILE A 157 -26.75 -14.67 6.33
N LYS A 158 -26.96 -14.97 7.61
CA LYS A 158 -27.33 -16.31 8.09
C LYS A 158 -28.86 -16.58 8.12
N HIS A 159 -29.67 -15.56 7.86
CA HIS A 159 -31.14 -15.67 7.87
C HIS A 159 -31.73 -15.42 6.47
N PRO A 160 -32.94 -15.92 6.18
CA PRO A 160 -33.63 -15.68 4.92
C PRO A 160 -33.92 -14.17 4.73
N LEU A 161 -33.90 -13.72 3.48
CA LEU A 161 -34.19 -12.32 3.11
C LEU A 161 -35.65 -12.10 2.68
N GLU A 162 -36.41 -13.15 2.43
CA GLU A 162 -37.80 -13.06 2.02
C GLU A 162 -38.61 -12.27 3.07
N GLY A 163 -39.26 -11.21 2.63
CA GLY A 163 -40.02 -10.31 3.49
C GLY A 163 -39.19 -9.37 4.38
N ARG A 164 -37.88 -9.29 4.15
CA ARG A 164 -36.94 -8.45 4.90
C ARG A 164 -36.16 -7.55 3.95
N SER A 165 -36.86 -6.51 3.46
CA SER A 165 -36.26 -5.55 2.52
C SER A 165 -35.47 -4.44 3.22
N ASP A 166 -35.81 -4.14 4.47
CA ASP A 166 -35.14 -3.12 5.28
C ASP A 166 -34.34 -3.77 6.42
N CYS A 167 -33.03 -3.83 6.24
CA CYS A 167 -32.12 -4.42 7.21
C CYS A 167 -32.06 -3.63 8.53
N LEU A 168 -32.28 -2.32 8.47
CA LEU A 168 -32.16 -1.43 9.64
C LEU A 168 -33.31 -1.57 10.63
N VAL A 169 -34.41 -2.19 10.25
CA VAL A 169 -35.50 -2.52 11.18
C VAL A 169 -35.02 -3.41 12.33
N CYS A 170 -34.07 -4.31 12.04
CA CYS A 170 -33.50 -5.21 13.05
C CYS A 170 -32.05 -4.86 13.41
N HIS A 171 -31.32 -4.21 12.49
CA HIS A 171 -29.89 -3.90 12.63
C HIS A 171 -29.60 -2.40 12.80
N GLY A 172 -30.62 -1.55 12.88
CA GLY A 172 -30.45 -0.13 13.14
C GLY A 172 -29.92 0.19 14.54
N PRO A 173 -29.60 1.45 14.81
CA PRO A 173 -29.26 1.92 16.15
C PRO A 173 -30.38 1.54 17.13
N ASP A 174 -30.01 1.07 18.30
CA ASP A 174 -30.98 0.68 19.37
C ASP A 174 -31.95 -0.48 19.02
N GLN A 175 -31.70 -1.18 17.91
CA GLN A 175 -32.48 -2.35 17.53
C GLN A 175 -31.88 -3.65 18.15
N TRP A 176 -32.59 -4.78 17.94
CA TRP A 176 -32.24 -6.09 18.52
C TRP A 176 -30.81 -6.52 18.25
N GLN A 177 -30.24 -6.22 17.06
CA GLN A 177 -28.87 -6.51 16.71
C GLN A 177 -28.24 -5.31 16.01
N PRO A 178 -27.79 -4.30 16.75
CA PRO A 178 -27.30 -3.06 16.18
C PRO A 178 -26.04 -3.28 15.33
N LEU A 179 -25.86 -2.43 14.34
CA LEU A 179 -24.66 -2.38 13.53
C LEU A 179 -23.44 -2.07 14.40
N PRO A 180 -22.27 -2.66 14.08
CA PRO A 180 -21.03 -2.26 14.72
C PRO A 180 -20.68 -0.80 14.37
N PRO A 181 -19.90 -0.10 15.23
CA PRO A 181 -19.55 1.30 15.01
C PRO A 181 -18.96 1.62 13.63
N SER A 182 -18.26 0.66 13.03
CA SER A 182 -17.71 0.76 11.67
C SER A 182 -18.78 0.86 10.56
N HIS A 183 -20.04 0.66 10.89
CA HIS A 183 -21.18 0.69 9.96
C HIS A 183 -22.21 1.77 10.31
N ALA A 184 -21.89 2.67 11.24
CA ALA A 184 -22.86 3.67 11.75
C ALA A 184 -23.48 4.54 10.64
N ASP A 185 -22.74 4.82 9.57
CA ASP A 185 -23.17 5.67 8.46
C ASP A 185 -23.74 4.87 7.27
N ARG A 186 -24.00 3.57 7.43
CA ARG A 186 -24.49 2.72 6.33
C ARG A 186 -26.01 2.79 6.24
N THR A 187 -26.50 2.91 5.00
CA THR A 187 -27.93 2.87 4.68
C THR A 187 -28.37 1.45 4.32
N GLY A 188 -29.65 1.13 4.53
CA GLY A 188 -30.17 -0.22 4.34
C GLY A 188 -29.94 -0.81 2.95
N ASP A 189 -29.93 0.02 1.91
CA ASP A 189 -29.66 -0.36 0.51
C ASP A 189 -28.19 -0.70 0.24
N SER A 190 -27.30 -0.37 1.15
CA SER A 190 -25.86 -0.64 1.01
C SER A 190 -25.44 -2.02 1.54
N CYS A 191 -26.26 -2.66 2.36
CA CYS A 191 -25.90 -3.91 3.06
C CYS A 191 -25.53 -5.05 2.09
N LEU A 192 -26.36 -5.27 1.09
CA LEU A 192 -26.16 -6.35 0.10
C LEU A 192 -25.04 -6.07 -0.91
N LYS A 193 -24.41 -4.90 -0.85
CA LYS A 193 -23.22 -4.62 -1.65
C LYS A 193 -21.97 -5.36 -1.12
N CYS A 194 -21.96 -5.62 0.19
CA CYS A 194 -20.86 -6.30 0.87
C CYS A 194 -21.27 -7.66 1.44
N HIS A 195 -22.48 -7.79 1.98
CA HIS A 195 -22.96 -9.02 2.58
C HIS A 195 -23.75 -9.87 1.57
N SER A 196 -23.32 -11.11 1.36
CA SER A 196 -24.04 -12.06 0.51
C SER A 196 -25.02 -12.90 1.32
N PRO A 197 -26.20 -13.28 0.74
CA PRO A 197 -27.06 -14.27 1.34
C PRO A 197 -26.31 -15.60 1.52
N GLY A 198 -26.35 -16.16 2.73
CA GLY A 198 -25.85 -17.51 2.97
C GLY A 198 -26.61 -18.54 2.13
N LYS A 199 -25.92 -19.59 1.64
CA LYS A 199 -26.62 -20.75 1.12
C LYS A 199 -27.44 -21.35 2.27
N ARG A 200 -28.71 -21.67 2.04
CA ARG A 200 -29.46 -22.53 2.96
C ARG A 200 -28.68 -23.84 3.08
N ALA A 201 -28.27 -24.18 4.28
CA ALA A 201 -27.76 -25.52 4.56
C ALA A 201 -28.89 -26.54 4.42
#